data_a74d44cebbcec421b6acc33faae8772d
#
_entry.id   a74d44cebbcec421b6acc33faae8772d
#
_cell.length_a   1.000
_cell.length_b   1.000
_cell.length_c   1.000
_cell.angle_alpha   90.00
_cell.angle_beta   90.00
_cell.angle_gamma   90.00
#
_symmetry.space_group_name_H-M   'P 1'
#
loop_
_entity.id
_entity.type
_entity.pdbx_description
1 polymer ?
#
loop_
_entity_poly.entity_id
_entity_poly.type
_entity_poly.pdbx_seq_one_letter_code
_entity_poly.pdbx_strand_id
1 'polypeptide(L)'
;PAQVAVCSTGIIGDLLPMGKVESGIAAVVNQLGDHGADAAEAIRTTDTVAKQVLVKGDGWTIGGMGKGAGMMAPSLATMLVCLTTDAKVEAQALQTALERATATTFNTLDIDGSTSTNDTVIAMANGASGVSPDQDELDAAVYEACAQLAAMMQSDAEGVTKRVSITCLLYTSPSPRDRTR
;
A
#
# COMPACT_ATOMS: atom_id res chain seq x y z
N PRO A 1 1.96 11.50 -20.57
CA PRO A 1 1.87 10.30 -19.73
C PRO A 1 2.96 10.16 -18.68
N ALA A 2 3.94 11.09 -18.59
CA ALA A 2 4.98 11.06 -17.54
C ALA A 2 4.44 11.27 -16.11
N GLN A 3 3.15 11.52 -15.94
CA GLN A 3 2.48 11.76 -14.65
C GLN A 3 1.43 10.68 -14.32
N VAL A 4 1.51 9.52 -14.97
CA VAL A 4 0.61 8.40 -14.68
C VAL A 4 1.39 7.32 -13.95
N ALA A 5 0.97 7.01 -12.72
CA ALA A 5 1.47 5.87 -11.96
C ALA A 5 0.68 4.61 -12.37
N VAL A 6 1.39 3.52 -12.60
CA VAL A 6 0.79 2.24 -12.99
C VAL A 6 1.26 1.16 -12.03
N CYS A 7 0.32 0.38 -11.52
CA CYS A 7 0.62 -0.87 -10.82
C CYS A 7 -0.35 -1.94 -11.28
N SER A 8 0.10 -3.19 -11.30
CA SER A 8 -0.72 -4.31 -11.75
C SER A 8 -0.33 -5.59 -11.03
N THR A 9 -1.28 -6.51 -10.98
CA THR A 9 -1.07 -7.89 -10.51
C THR A 9 -1.87 -8.85 -11.40
N GLY A 10 -1.54 -10.13 -11.34
CA GLY A 10 -2.22 -11.17 -12.11
C GLY A 10 -1.52 -12.51 -11.93
N ILE A 11 -1.90 -13.48 -12.73
CA ILE A 11 -1.28 -14.82 -12.74
C ILE A 11 0.09 -14.72 -13.38
N ILE A 12 1.13 -15.24 -12.72
CA ILE A 12 2.50 -15.24 -13.24
C ILE A 12 2.56 -16.07 -14.51
N GLY A 13 3.11 -15.48 -15.58
CA GLY A 13 3.24 -16.12 -16.89
C GLY A 13 2.10 -15.80 -17.86
N ASP A 14 0.97 -15.29 -17.40
CA ASP A 14 -0.13 -14.89 -18.25
C ASP A 14 -0.05 -13.40 -18.62
N LEU A 15 -0.27 -13.10 -19.89
CA LEU A 15 -0.34 -11.72 -20.34
C LEU A 15 -1.67 -11.07 -19.96
N LEU A 16 -1.63 -9.81 -19.58
CA LEU A 16 -2.84 -9.04 -19.35
C LEU A 16 -3.67 -8.94 -20.65
N PRO A 17 -4.99 -9.05 -20.57
CA PRO A 17 -5.88 -8.89 -21.73
C PRO A 17 -5.98 -7.41 -22.12
N MET A 18 -4.95 -6.87 -22.77
CA MET A 18 -4.78 -5.43 -23.03
C MET A 18 -6.00 -4.76 -23.66
N GLY A 19 -6.68 -5.42 -24.58
CA GLY A 19 -7.91 -4.86 -25.17
C GLY A 19 -9.03 -4.62 -24.15
N LYS A 20 -9.13 -5.45 -23.09
CA LYS A 20 -10.05 -5.20 -21.97
C LYS A 20 -9.56 -4.09 -21.06
N VAL A 21 -8.27 -4.02 -20.82
CA VAL A 21 -7.64 -2.96 -20.01
C VAL A 21 -7.86 -1.60 -20.67
N GLU A 22 -7.56 -1.47 -21.95
CA GLU A 22 -7.72 -0.22 -22.71
C GLU A 22 -9.18 0.23 -22.77
N SER A 23 -10.11 -0.68 -23.05
CA SER A 23 -11.54 -0.35 -23.06
C SER A 23 -12.07 0.00 -21.65
N GLY A 24 -11.56 -0.66 -20.61
CA GLY A 24 -11.89 -0.34 -19.23
C GLY A 24 -11.40 1.04 -18.81
N ILE A 25 -10.16 1.42 -19.17
CA ILE A 25 -9.63 2.76 -18.92
C ILE A 25 -10.48 3.83 -19.62
N ALA A 26 -10.82 3.62 -20.89
CA ALA A 26 -11.66 4.55 -21.66
C ALA A 26 -13.05 4.73 -21.02
N ALA A 27 -13.62 3.66 -20.45
CA ALA A 27 -14.93 3.73 -19.80
C ALA A 27 -14.85 4.46 -18.45
N VAL A 28 -13.85 4.15 -17.60
CA VAL A 28 -13.76 4.66 -16.24
C VAL A 28 -13.43 6.16 -16.17
N VAL A 29 -12.72 6.70 -17.17
CA VAL A 29 -12.40 8.14 -17.25
C VAL A 29 -13.66 9.03 -17.20
N ASN A 30 -14.78 8.56 -17.76
CA ASN A 30 -16.04 9.28 -17.76
C ASN A 30 -16.92 9.00 -16.52
N GLN A 31 -16.43 8.20 -15.58
CA GLN A 31 -17.13 7.79 -14.37
C GLN A 31 -16.37 8.16 -13.09
N LEU A 32 -15.51 9.17 -13.17
CA LEU A 32 -14.80 9.66 -11.99
C LEU A 32 -15.79 10.27 -11.00
N GLY A 33 -15.66 9.91 -9.73
CA GLY A 33 -16.55 10.35 -8.66
C GLY A 33 -16.19 9.72 -7.31
N ASP A 34 -17.14 9.70 -6.39
CA ASP A 34 -16.99 9.10 -5.06
C ASP A 34 -17.17 7.56 -5.13
N HIS A 35 -16.21 6.90 -5.75
CA HIS A 35 -16.18 5.46 -5.99
C HIS A 35 -15.00 4.74 -5.31
N GLY A 36 -14.49 5.29 -4.20
CA GLY A 36 -13.37 4.69 -3.47
C GLY A 36 -13.64 3.26 -3.00
N ALA A 37 -14.85 2.98 -2.54
CA ALA A 37 -15.27 1.64 -2.13
C ALA A 37 -15.32 0.65 -3.31
N ASP A 38 -15.86 1.08 -4.45
CA ASP A 38 -15.94 0.27 -5.65
C ASP A 38 -14.53 -0.04 -6.20
N ALA A 39 -13.63 0.94 -6.14
CA ALA A 39 -12.24 0.76 -6.55
C ALA A 39 -11.51 -0.24 -5.64
N ALA A 40 -11.69 -0.16 -4.33
CA ALA A 40 -11.09 -1.10 -3.38
C ALA A 40 -11.63 -2.53 -3.57
N GLU A 41 -12.90 -2.70 -3.91
CA GLU A 41 -13.47 -3.99 -4.25
C GLU A 41 -12.92 -4.51 -5.58
N ALA A 42 -12.78 -3.64 -6.58
CA ALA A 42 -12.35 -4.02 -7.93
C ALA A 42 -10.89 -4.52 -8.01
N ILE A 43 -10.01 -4.06 -7.11
CA ILE A 43 -8.59 -4.49 -7.12
C ILE A 43 -8.33 -5.80 -6.38
N ARG A 44 -9.32 -6.37 -5.71
CA ARG A 44 -9.18 -7.65 -5.00
C ARG A 44 -8.84 -8.79 -5.95
N THR A 45 -8.04 -9.72 -5.45
CA THR A 45 -7.78 -11.00 -6.12
C THR A 45 -8.21 -12.15 -5.21
N THR A 46 -7.34 -12.63 -4.35
CA THR A 46 -7.64 -13.66 -3.34
C THR A 46 -8.05 -13.08 -1.99
N ASP A 47 -8.01 -11.77 -1.86
CA ASP A 47 -8.51 -11.05 -0.67
C ASP A 47 -9.98 -11.41 -0.39
N THR A 48 -10.33 -11.70 0.86
CA THR A 48 -11.72 -12.02 1.22
C THR A 48 -12.55 -10.77 1.47
N VAL A 49 -11.90 -9.65 1.79
CA VAL A 49 -12.54 -8.35 2.06
C VAL A 49 -11.78 -7.22 1.35
N ALA A 50 -12.51 -6.17 0.94
CA ALA A 50 -11.91 -4.93 0.48
C ALA A 50 -11.23 -4.20 1.65
N LYS A 51 -10.03 -3.65 1.42
CA LYS A 51 -9.24 -2.97 2.45
C LYS A 51 -9.17 -1.48 2.14
N GLN A 52 -9.69 -0.67 3.04
CA GLN A 52 -9.77 0.77 2.90
C GLN A 52 -9.46 1.45 4.22
N VAL A 53 -8.90 2.65 4.15
CA VAL A 53 -8.62 3.50 5.31
C VAL A 53 -9.00 4.94 5.03
N LEU A 54 -9.33 5.65 6.10
CA LEU A 54 -9.50 7.09 6.11
C LEU A 54 -8.88 7.63 7.40
N VAL A 55 -7.81 8.41 7.26
CA VAL A 55 -7.15 9.11 8.36
C VAL A 55 -7.45 10.59 8.25
N LYS A 56 -7.84 11.21 9.36
CA LYS A 56 -8.18 12.64 9.43
C LYS A 56 -7.07 13.39 10.13
N GLY A 57 -6.51 14.39 9.46
CA GLY A 57 -5.70 15.44 10.05
C GLY A 57 -6.55 16.67 10.43
N ASP A 58 -5.91 17.74 10.85
CA ASP A 58 -6.58 19.00 11.15
C ASP A 58 -6.86 19.78 9.85
N GLY A 59 -8.09 19.63 9.34
CA GLY A 59 -8.56 20.27 8.10
C GLY A 59 -8.09 19.59 6.80
N TRP A 60 -7.57 18.36 6.86
CA TRP A 60 -7.16 17.56 5.70
C TRP A 60 -7.36 16.07 5.96
N THR A 61 -7.23 15.24 4.93
CA THR A 61 -7.46 13.80 5.04
C THR A 61 -6.48 12.98 4.21
N ILE A 62 -6.28 11.71 4.61
CA ILE A 62 -5.69 10.66 3.77
C ILE A 62 -6.74 9.57 3.58
N GLY A 63 -7.10 9.29 2.34
CA GLY A 63 -7.83 8.09 1.95
C GLY A 63 -6.87 7.07 1.39
N GLY A 64 -7.18 5.78 1.56
CA GLY A 64 -6.36 4.74 1.00
C GLY A 64 -7.11 3.45 0.75
N MET A 65 -6.63 2.69 -0.22
CA MET A 65 -7.05 1.33 -0.48
C MET A 65 -5.85 0.44 -0.74
N GLY A 66 -6.00 -0.85 -0.48
CA GLY A 66 -4.96 -1.81 -0.76
C GLY A 66 -5.50 -3.21 -0.98
N LYS A 67 -4.71 -4.05 -1.64
CA LYS A 67 -4.96 -5.47 -1.80
C LYS A 67 -3.69 -6.26 -1.48
N GLY A 68 -3.85 -7.44 -0.92
CA GLY A 68 -2.81 -8.40 -0.61
C GLY A 68 -3.29 -9.40 0.42
N ALA A 69 -3.14 -10.70 0.12
CA ALA A 69 -3.55 -11.79 0.98
C ALA A 69 -2.58 -12.99 0.94
N GLY A 70 -1.70 -13.04 -0.05
CA GLY A 70 -0.67 -14.09 -0.21
C GLY A 70 0.54 -13.58 -0.96
N MET A 71 1.61 -14.36 -0.99
CA MET A 71 2.92 -14.02 -1.55
C MET A 71 3.48 -12.74 -0.90
N MET A 72 3.41 -12.69 0.44
CA MET A 72 3.83 -11.55 1.25
C MET A 72 4.94 -12.00 2.21
N ALA A 73 6.18 -11.71 1.84
CA ALA A 73 7.36 -11.88 2.69
C ALA A 73 8.08 -10.53 2.88
N PRO A 74 8.92 -10.38 3.92
CA PRO A 74 9.59 -9.13 4.19
C PRO A 74 10.26 -8.53 2.95
N SER A 75 9.95 -7.29 2.68
CA SER A 75 10.47 -6.44 1.60
C SER A 75 9.95 -6.68 0.19
N LEU A 76 9.06 -7.65 -0.10
CA LEU A 76 8.43 -7.85 -1.42
C LEU A 76 7.21 -8.76 -1.31
N ALA A 77 6.02 -8.27 -1.54
CA ALA A 77 4.76 -9.01 -1.48
C ALA A 77 3.85 -8.72 -2.69
N THR A 78 2.89 -9.57 -3.08
CA THR A 78 1.91 -9.20 -4.12
C THR A 78 0.89 -8.24 -3.54
N MET A 79 1.34 -7.05 -3.29
CA MET A 79 0.61 -5.99 -2.63
C MET A 79 0.52 -4.75 -3.52
N LEU A 80 -0.68 -4.26 -3.68
CA LEU A 80 -0.91 -2.97 -4.32
C LEU A 80 -1.61 -2.05 -3.33
N VAL A 81 -1.03 -0.87 -3.09
CA VAL A 81 -1.58 0.15 -2.19
C VAL A 81 -1.61 1.49 -2.91
N CYS A 82 -2.73 2.18 -2.80
CA CYS A 82 -2.90 3.54 -3.27
C CYS A 82 -3.40 4.41 -2.12
N LEU A 83 -2.60 5.41 -1.75
CA LEU A 83 -2.96 6.46 -0.80
C LEU A 83 -3.19 7.76 -1.55
N THR A 84 -4.21 8.50 -1.15
CA THR A 84 -4.51 9.83 -1.68
C THR A 84 -4.74 10.80 -0.54
N THR A 85 -4.26 12.04 -0.69
CA THR A 85 -4.50 13.09 0.30
C THR A 85 -4.89 14.39 -0.39
N ASP A 86 -5.76 15.15 0.26
CA ASP A 86 -6.10 16.52 -0.11
C ASP A 86 -5.15 17.56 0.53
N ALA A 87 -4.21 17.14 1.37
CA ALA A 87 -3.18 18.00 1.94
C ALA A 87 -2.32 18.66 0.83
N LYS A 88 -1.92 19.91 1.07
CA LYS A 88 -0.99 20.63 0.20
C LYS A 88 0.45 20.35 0.66
N VAL A 89 1.08 19.37 0.03
CA VAL A 89 2.43 18.91 0.38
C VAL A 89 3.31 18.79 -0.85
N GLU A 90 4.60 19.00 -0.67
CA GLU A 90 5.60 18.75 -1.70
C GLU A 90 5.85 17.26 -1.89
N ALA A 91 6.15 16.85 -3.13
CA ALA A 91 6.37 15.44 -3.46
C ALA A 91 7.48 14.79 -2.60
N GLN A 92 8.54 15.53 -2.28
CA GLN A 92 9.64 15.03 -1.44
C GLN A 92 9.20 14.79 0.00
N ALA A 93 8.35 15.66 0.56
CA ALA A 93 7.81 15.48 1.91
C ALA A 93 6.92 14.22 1.99
N LEU A 94 6.04 14.04 1.01
CA LEU A 94 5.18 12.86 0.92
C LEU A 94 6.00 11.57 0.71
N GLN A 95 7.04 11.61 -0.12
CA GLN A 95 7.95 10.49 -0.34
C GLN A 95 8.67 10.10 0.97
N THR A 96 9.17 11.08 1.72
CA THR A 96 9.84 10.85 3.00
C THR A 96 8.90 10.20 4.01
N ALA A 97 7.67 10.69 4.13
CA ALA A 97 6.65 10.11 5.00
C ALA A 97 6.33 8.66 4.61
N LEU A 98 6.18 8.41 3.31
CA LEU A 98 5.89 7.07 2.78
C LEU A 98 7.03 6.07 3.05
N GLU A 99 8.28 6.46 2.82
CA GLU A 99 9.46 5.63 3.09
C GLU A 99 9.57 5.25 4.57
N ARG A 100 9.36 6.22 5.46
CA ARG A 100 9.36 5.97 6.92
C ARG A 100 8.22 5.04 7.34
N ALA A 101 7.03 5.25 6.82
CA ALA A 101 5.87 4.44 7.13
C ALA A 101 6.03 3.00 6.62
N THR A 102 6.43 2.80 5.38
CA THR A 102 6.58 1.46 4.78
C THR A 102 7.65 0.63 5.45
N ALA A 103 8.75 1.26 5.91
CA ALA A 103 9.86 0.58 6.58
C ALA A 103 9.43 -0.22 7.83
N THR A 104 8.40 0.24 8.54
CA THR A 104 7.92 -0.37 9.79
C THR A 104 6.52 -0.95 9.70
N THR A 105 5.90 -0.93 8.52
CA THR A 105 4.58 -1.52 8.26
C THR A 105 4.68 -2.62 7.21
N PHE A 106 4.54 -2.31 5.94
CA PHE A 106 4.51 -3.31 4.86
C PHE A 106 5.81 -4.11 4.75
N ASN A 107 6.97 -3.47 4.91
CA ASN A 107 8.27 -4.15 4.82
C ASN A 107 8.55 -5.10 6.00
N THR A 108 7.70 -5.14 7.01
CA THR A 108 7.81 -6.06 8.15
C THR A 108 6.80 -7.20 8.10
N LEU A 109 5.92 -7.23 7.10
CA LEU A 109 4.97 -8.32 6.92
C LEU A 109 5.67 -9.55 6.36
N ASP A 110 5.36 -10.70 6.93
CA ASP A 110 5.71 -12.02 6.40
C ASP A 110 4.51 -12.95 6.56
N ILE A 111 3.97 -13.46 5.47
CA ILE A 111 2.80 -14.33 5.48
C ILE A 111 3.18 -15.76 5.11
N ASP A 112 3.90 -15.95 4.02
CA ASP A 112 4.19 -17.26 3.44
C ASP A 112 5.64 -17.43 2.98
N GLY A 113 6.51 -16.46 3.28
CA GLY A 113 7.94 -16.48 2.88
C GLY A 113 8.18 -16.30 1.38
N SER A 114 7.14 -16.10 0.59
CA SER A 114 7.24 -15.93 -0.86
C SER A 114 7.24 -14.44 -1.22
N THR A 115 8.18 -14.04 -2.09
CA THR A 115 8.30 -12.66 -2.57
C THR A 115 7.55 -12.47 -3.88
N SER A 116 6.96 -11.28 -4.08
CA SER A 116 6.37 -10.87 -5.35
C SER A 116 7.33 -9.98 -6.16
N THR A 117 7.03 -9.80 -7.42
CA THR A 117 7.74 -8.90 -8.32
C THR A 117 6.99 -7.60 -8.61
N ASN A 118 5.77 -7.44 -8.06
CA ASN A 118 4.83 -6.39 -8.47
C ASN A 118 4.40 -5.48 -7.31
N ASP A 119 5.02 -5.58 -6.14
CA ASP A 119 4.65 -4.76 -4.99
C ASP A 119 4.79 -3.29 -5.26
N THR A 120 3.75 -2.57 -4.92
CA THR A 120 3.72 -1.14 -5.20
C THR A 120 2.91 -0.41 -4.13
N VAL A 121 3.49 0.62 -3.56
CA VAL A 121 2.79 1.60 -2.72
C VAL A 121 2.89 2.96 -3.38
N ILE A 122 1.75 3.54 -3.73
CA ILE A 122 1.65 4.84 -4.37
C ILE A 122 0.98 5.81 -3.40
N ALA A 123 1.56 6.99 -3.23
CA ALA A 123 0.93 8.11 -2.52
C ALA A 123 0.82 9.31 -3.44
N MET A 124 -0.36 9.95 -3.46
CA MET A 124 -0.67 11.10 -4.30
C MET A 124 -1.31 12.21 -3.47
N ALA A 125 -0.93 13.46 -3.73
CA ALA A 125 -1.51 14.64 -3.11
C ALA A 125 -2.04 15.61 -4.18
N ASN A 126 -3.23 16.16 -3.96
CA ASN A 126 -3.82 17.14 -4.87
C ASN A 126 -3.90 18.56 -4.28
N GLY A 127 -3.65 18.72 -2.98
CA GLY A 127 -3.66 20.02 -2.30
C GLY A 127 -5.04 20.66 -2.16
N ALA A 128 -6.12 19.92 -2.37
CA ALA A 128 -7.48 20.49 -2.44
C ALA A 128 -7.97 21.10 -1.12
N SER A 129 -7.48 20.61 0.02
CA SER A 129 -7.79 21.19 1.34
C SER A 129 -7.17 22.59 1.54
N GLY A 130 -6.09 22.90 0.81
CA GLY A 130 -5.28 24.11 1.03
C GLY A 130 -4.42 24.07 2.31
N VAL A 131 -4.56 23.04 3.14
CA VAL A 131 -3.83 22.86 4.39
C VAL A 131 -2.48 22.22 4.13
N SER A 132 -1.44 22.79 4.71
CA SER A 132 -0.08 22.25 4.66
C SER A 132 0.30 21.76 6.06
N PRO A 133 0.16 20.45 6.34
CA PRO A 133 0.65 19.88 7.60
C PRO A 133 2.17 20.01 7.69
N ASP A 134 2.71 20.01 8.89
CA ASP A 134 4.15 19.84 9.07
C ASP A 134 4.57 18.39 8.78
N GLN A 135 5.90 18.15 8.77
CA GLN A 135 6.41 16.81 8.42
C GLN A 135 6.03 15.75 9.45
N ASP A 136 5.97 16.09 10.72
CA ASP A 136 5.67 15.14 11.79
C ASP A 136 4.18 14.74 11.74
N GLU A 137 3.30 15.69 11.49
CA GLU A 137 1.86 15.43 11.27
C GLU A 137 1.62 14.56 10.04
N LEU A 138 2.32 14.87 8.94
CA LEU A 138 2.24 14.08 7.70
C LEU A 138 2.77 12.67 7.91
N ASP A 139 3.92 12.52 8.55
CA ASP A 139 4.53 11.22 8.86
C ASP A 139 3.59 10.36 9.71
N ALA A 140 3.00 10.94 10.76
CA ALA A 140 2.08 10.23 11.64
C ALA A 140 0.83 9.75 10.90
N ALA A 141 0.23 10.58 10.06
CA ALA A 141 -0.98 10.23 9.32
C ALA A 141 -0.71 9.19 8.21
N VAL A 142 0.39 9.31 7.48
CA VAL A 142 0.81 8.31 6.47
C VAL A 142 1.14 6.98 7.13
N TYR A 143 1.84 7.01 8.28
CA TYR A 143 2.11 5.81 9.06
C TYR A 143 0.82 5.13 9.51
N GLU A 144 -0.13 5.87 10.06
CA GLU A 144 -1.42 5.33 10.52
C GLU A 144 -2.18 4.66 9.37
N ALA A 145 -2.24 5.30 8.20
CA ALA A 145 -2.88 4.73 7.01
C ALA A 145 -2.19 3.43 6.57
N CYS A 146 -0.86 3.41 6.50
CA CYS A 146 -0.09 2.22 6.15
C CYS A 146 -0.25 1.10 7.19
N ALA A 147 -0.21 1.43 8.48
CA ALA A 147 -0.34 0.47 9.57
C ALA A 147 -1.72 -0.21 9.58
N GLN A 148 -2.79 0.54 9.36
CA GLN A 148 -4.14 -0.01 9.25
C GLN A 148 -4.28 -0.95 8.06
N LEU A 149 -3.82 -0.55 6.86
CA LEU A 149 -3.85 -1.42 5.68
C LEU A 149 -3.00 -2.68 5.87
N ALA A 150 -1.80 -2.56 6.42
CA ALA A 150 -0.92 -3.69 6.72
C ALA A 150 -1.58 -4.68 7.70
N ALA A 151 -2.24 -4.16 8.75
CA ALA A 151 -2.98 -4.98 9.71
C ALA A 151 -4.17 -5.72 9.06
N MET A 152 -4.90 -5.05 8.14
CA MET A 152 -5.99 -5.68 7.39
C MET A 152 -5.46 -6.79 6.47
N MET A 153 -4.35 -6.58 5.77
CA MET A 153 -3.71 -7.58 4.92
C MET A 153 -3.26 -8.80 5.74
N GLN A 154 -2.61 -8.55 6.88
CA GLN A 154 -2.18 -9.63 7.77
C GLN A 154 -3.36 -10.45 8.34
N SER A 155 -4.48 -9.79 8.60
CA SER A 155 -5.69 -10.45 9.15
C SER A 155 -6.45 -11.26 8.10
N ASP A 156 -6.33 -10.89 6.82
CA ASP A 156 -6.98 -11.51 5.67
C ASP A 156 -6.04 -12.44 4.87
N ALA A 157 -4.91 -12.80 5.46
CA ALA A 157 -3.91 -13.60 4.79
C ALA A 157 -4.39 -15.03 4.49
N GLU A 158 -4.02 -15.55 3.32
CA GLU A 158 -4.41 -16.87 2.84
C GLU A 158 -4.00 -17.98 3.81
N GLY A 159 -4.97 -18.80 4.25
CA GLY A 159 -4.73 -19.95 5.12
C GLY A 159 -4.26 -19.63 6.54
N VAL A 160 -4.22 -18.36 6.92
CA VAL A 160 -3.73 -17.92 8.24
C VAL A 160 -4.77 -18.19 9.32
N THR A 161 -4.33 -18.84 10.39
CA THR A 161 -5.15 -19.10 11.59
C THR A 161 -4.67 -18.34 12.82
N LYS A 162 -3.46 -17.75 12.76
CA LYS A 162 -2.85 -17.02 13.87
C LYS A 162 -2.00 -15.86 13.36
N ARG A 163 -2.00 -14.78 14.13
CA ARG A 163 -1.10 -13.64 13.97
C ARG A 163 0.03 -13.75 14.99
N VAL A 164 1.26 -13.64 14.55
CA VAL A 164 2.47 -13.66 15.39
C VAL A 164 3.20 -12.34 15.25
N SER A 165 3.59 -11.73 16.37
CA SER A 165 4.45 -10.56 16.40
C SER A 165 5.81 -10.96 16.97
N ILE A 166 6.89 -10.67 16.25
CA ILE A 166 8.26 -10.96 16.65
C ILE A 166 8.97 -9.62 16.85
N THR A 167 9.40 -9.35 18.08
CA THR A 167 10.17 -8.16 18.42
C THR A 167 11.57 -8.55 18.89
N CYS A 168 12.60 -8.11 18.17
CA CYS A 168 13.99 -8.31 18.57
C CYS A 168 14.42 -7.15 19.49
N LEU A 169 14.66 -7.44 20.76
CA LEU A 169 15.06 -6.43 21.75
C LEU A 169 16.57 -6.31 21.92
N LEU A 170 17.36 -7.32 21.50
CA LEU A 170 18.81 -7.33 21.67
C LEU A 170 19.48 -8.10 20.51
N TYR A 171 20.37 -7.41 19.83
CA TYR A 171 21.21 -8.00 18.79
C TYR A 171 22.60 -8.28 19.37
N THR A 172 22.86 -9.52 19.82
CA THR A 172 24.11 -9.88 20.52
C THR A 172 25.21 -10.42 19.62
N SER A 173 24.88 -10.84 18.39
CA SER A 173 25.88 -11.20 17.36
C SER A 173 25.26 -11.17 15.98
N PRO A 174 26.04 -10.86 14.91
CA PRO A 174 25.53 -10.95 13.54
C PRO A 174 25.13 -12.39 13.22
N SER A 175 24.00 -12.55 12.53
CA SER A 175 23.56 -13.87 12.09
C SER A 175 24.60 -14.51 11.15
N PRO A 176 24.64 -15.82 11.01
CA PRO A 176 25.51 -16.48 10.03
C PRO A 176 25.35 -15.95 8.61
N ARG A 177 24.17 -15.43 8.25
CA ARG A 177 23.90 -14.80 6.95
C ARG A 177 24.58 -13.43 6.77
N ASP A 178 24.82 -12.70 7.85
CA ASP A 178 25.49 -11.38 7.81
C ASP A 178 27.01 -11.51 7.66
N ARG A 179 27.57 -12.69 7.87
CA ARG A 179 29.03 -12.96 7.77
C ARG A 179 29.48 -13.30 6.34
N THR A 180 28.56 -13.45 5.38
CA THR A 180 28.85 -13.88 4.01
C THR A 180 28.66 -12.78 2.96
N ARG A 181 28.57 -11.51 3.37
CA ARG A 181 28.57 -10.34 2.50
C ARG A 181 29.84 -9.52 2.60
#